data_75894a3865349089f206952aefc789f6
#
_entry.id   75894a3865349089f206952aefc789f6
#
_cell.length_a   1.000
_cell.length_b   1.000
_cell.length_c   1.000
_cell.angle_alpha   90.00
_cell.angle_beta   90.00
_cell.angle_gamma   90.00
#
_symmetry.space_group_name_H-M   'P 1'
#
loop_
_entity.id
_entity.type
_entity.pdbx_description
1 polymer ?
#
loop_
_entity_poly.entity_id
_entity_poly.type
_entity_poly.pdbx_seq_one_letter_code
_entity_poly.pdbx_strand_id
1 'polypeptide(L)'
;MTGLHKPSEIAELVEKAGVAKAAMPLHALVMLAVLAGAFIAFGGAFYLMSMTGADLAHGPSRVLGGLVFSLGLILVVIGGAELFTGNALIVMAWVDRQVSTPALLRNWTTVWIGNLAGALLIAAAISQTSLITGGFGTTAAKIAAGKMALAPLDIFVRAILCNALVCLAV
;
A
#
# COMPACT_ATOMS: atom_id res chain seq x y z
N MET A 1 -13.33 -28.01 12.66
CA MET A 1 -13.43 -27.20 11.44
C MET A 1 -12.07 -26.59 11.21
N THR A 2 -11.32 -27.10 10.24
CA THR A 2 -10.02 -26.55 9.85
C THR A 2 -10.29 -25.26 9.10
N GLY A 3 -9.95 -24.12 9.71
CA GLY A 3 -10.17 -22.78 9.14
C GLY A 3 -9.26 -22.44 7.94
N LEU A 4 -8.83 -23.42 7.19
CA LEU A 4 -8.00 -23.29 6.00
C LEU A 4 -8.86 -23.57 4.77
N HIS A 5 -9.03 -22.55 3.94
CA HIS A 5 -9.67 -22.70 2.65
C HIS A 5 -8.77 -23.47 1.67
N LYS A 6 -9.39 -24.24 0.78
CA LYS A 6 -8.67 -24.85 -0.35
C LYS A 6 -8.24 -23.76 -1.34
N PRO A 7 -7.17 -23.95 -2.13
CA PRO A 7 -6.73 -22.96 -3.11
C PRO A 7 -7.83 -22.48 -4.07
N SER A 8 -8.72 -23.38 -4.50
CA SER A 8 -9.86 -23.02 -5.35
C SER A 8 -10.88 -22.12 -4.63
N GLU A 9 -11.12 -22.37 -3.34
CA GLU A 9 -12.02 -21.55 -2.53
C GLU A 9 -11.44 -20.15 -2.30
N ILE A 10 -10.11 -20.05 -2.13
CA ILE A 10 -9.41 -18.77 -2.02
C ILE A 10 -9.57 -17.96 -3.32
N ALA A 11 -9.36 -18.62 -4.47
CA ALA A 11 -9.54 -17.95 -5.78
C ALA A 11 -10.96 -17.39 -5.94
N GLU A 12 -11.99 -18.19 -5.62
CA GLU A 12 -13.38 -17.73 -5.67
C GLU A 12 -13.67 -16.56 -4.72
N LEU A 13 -13.10 -16.58 -3.51
CA LEU A 13 -13.27 -15.49 -2.56
C LEU A 13 -12.64 -14.19 -3.06
N VAL A 14 -11.43 -14.28 -3.64
CA VAL A 14 -10.74 -13.14 -4.23
C VAL A 14 -11.51 -12.58 -5.42
N GLU A 15 -12.04 -13.43 -6.30
CA GLU A 15 -12.88 -12.99 -7.43
C GLU A 15 -14.15 -12.27 -6.96
N LYS A 16 -14.88 -12.85 -5.99
CA LYS A 16 -16.08 -12.22 -5.41
C LYS A 16 -15.77 -10.87 -4.78
N ALA A 17 -14.66 -10.77 -4.05
CA ALA A 17 -14.17 -9.51 -3.50
C ALA A 17 -13.85 -8.51 -4.62
N GLY A 18 -13.21 -8.97 -5.70
CA GLY A 18 -12.90 -8.15 -6.87
C GLY A 18 -14.13 -7.55 -7.53
N VAL A 19 -15.19 -8.36 -7.72
CA VAL A 19 -16.48 -7.90 -8.26
C VAL A 19 -17.10 -6.83 -7.36
N ALA A 20 -17.13 -7.07 -6.04
CA ALA A 20 -17.70 -6.12 -5.08
C ALA A 20 -16.93 -4.79 -5.09
N LYS A 21 -15.59 -4.83 -5.13
CA LYS A 21 -14.73 -3.63 -5.22
C LYS A 21 -14.94 -2.87 -6.53
N ALA A 22 -15.04 -3.56 -7.65
CA ALA A 22 -15.30 -2.93 -8.95
C ALA A 22 -16.68 -2.27 -9.04
N ALA A 23 -17.68 -2.79 -8.32
CA ALA A 23 -19.04 -2.25 -8.27
C ALA A 23 -19.23 -1.13 -7.23
N MET A 24 -18.22 -0.83 -6.41
CA MET A 24 -18.33 0.15 -5.32
C MET A 24 -18.72 1.54 -5.81
N PRO A 25 -19.64 2.25 -5.11
CA PRO A 25 -20.00 3.63 -5.43
C PRO A 25 -18.77 4.56 -5.36
N LEU A 26 -18.67 5.52 -6.27
CA LEU A 26 -17.48 6.37 -6.42
C LEU A 26 -17.11 7.13 -5.15
N HIS A 27 -18.09 7.67 -4.43
CA HIS A 27 -17.83 8.41 -3.19
C HIS A 27 -17.22 7.53 -2.10
N ALA A 28 -17.72 6.31 -1.93
CA ALA A 28 -17.15 5.35 -0.98
C ALA A 28 -15.74 4.92 -1.42
N LEU A 29 -15.56 4.62 -2.71
CA LEU A 29 -14.26 4.25 -3.27
C LEU A 29 -13.21 5.33 -3.05
N VAL A 30 -13.55 6.61 -3.31
CA VAL A 30 -12.63 7.74 -3.08
C VAL A 30 -12.27 7.89 -1.61
N MET A 31 -13.26 7.84 -0.70
CA MET A 31 -13.00 7.97 0.74
C MET A 31 -12.09 6.85 1.26
N LEU A 32 -12.37 5.60 0.91
CA LEU A 32 -11.58 4.45 1.32
C LEU A 32 -10.19 4.45 0.69
N ALA A 33 -10.06 4.96 -0.53
CA ALA A 33 -8.77 5.11 -1.19
C ALA A 33 -7.88 6.17 -0.51
N VAL A 34 -8.44 7.34 -0.17
CA VAL A 34 -7.71 8.38 0.57
C VAL A 34 -7.30 7.85 1.95
N LEU A 35 -8.19 7.16 2.64
CA LEU A 35 -7.91 6.54 3.93
C LEU A 35 -6.78 5.53 3.86
N ALA A 36 -6.75 4.66 2.84
CA ALA A 36 -5.66 3.70 2.65
C ALA A 36 -4.32 4.39 2.43
N GLY A 37 -4.29 5.44 1.61
CA GLY A 37 -3.08 6.24 1.41
C GLY A 37 -2.55 6.87 2.69
N ALA A 38 -3.45 7.41 3.53
CA ALA A 38 -3.11 7.95 4.83
C ALA A 38 -2.55 6.87 5.78
N PHE A 39 -3.15 5.69 5.83
CA PHE A 39 -2.68 4.56 6.65
C PHE A 39 -1.29 4.10 6.25
N ILE A 40 -1.02 3.96 4.96
CA ILE A 40 0.32 3.62 4.47
C ILE A 40 1.33 4.72 4.79
N ALA A 41 0.94 5.99 4.71
CA ALA A 41 1.81 7.11 5.09
C ALA A 41 2.15 7.09 6.59
N PHE A 42 1.21 6.72 7.47
CA PHE A 42 1.52 6.51 8.90
C PHE A 42 2.52 5.36 9.08
N GLY A 43 2.34 4.23 8.40
CA GLY A 43 3.35 3.16 8.41
C GLY A 43 4.73 3.65 7.94
N GLY A 44 4.76 4.48 6.90
CA GLY A 44 5.97 5.14 6.41
C GLY A 44 6.60 6.09 7.42
N ALA A 45 5.81 6.89 8.11
CA ALA A 45 6.30 7.79 9.16
C ALA A 45 6.89 7.03 10.34
N PHE A 46 6.24 5.95 10.78
CA PHE A 46 6.78 5.06 11.81
C PHE A 46 8.08 4.39 11.39
N TYR A 47 8.16 3.93 10.13
CA TYR A 47 9.40 3.42 9.56
C TYR A 47 10.52 4.48 9.64
N LEU A 48 10.27 5.70 9.17
CA LEU A 48 11.25 6.79 9.22
C LEU A 48 11.68 7.09 10.65
N MET A 49 10.75 7.13 11.58
CA MET A 49 11.05 7.35 13.01
C MET A 49 11.94 6.23 13.56
N SER A 50 11.66 4.97 13.26
CA SER A 50 12.44 3.82 13.74
C SER A 50 13.84 3.76 13.13
N MET A 51 14.04 4.34 11.94
CA MET A 51 15.34 4.40 11.26
C MET A 51 16.16 5.63 11.64
N THR A 52 15.55 6.62 12.28
CA THR A 52 16.24 7.86 12.68
C THR A 52 17.17 7.58 13.85
N GLY A 53 18.45 7.79 13.63
CA GLY A 53 19.49 7.56 14.66
C GLY A 53 19.73 6.07 15.01
N ALA A 54 19.16 5.15 14.25
CA ALA A 54 19.37 3.73 14.49
C ALA A 54 20.77 3.30 14.06
N ASP A 55 21.58 2.88 15.04
CA ASP A 55 22.91 2.29 14.83
C ASP A 55 22.81 0.76 14.81
N LEU A 56 22.13 0.24 13.80
CA LEU A 56 21.92 -1.19 13.62
C LEU A 56 22.56 -1.66 12.32
N ALA A 57 23.08 -2.89 12.30
CA ALA A 57 23.52 -3.54 11.08
C ALA A 57 22.39 -3.60 10.05
N HIS A 58 22.74 -3.71 8.76
CA HIS A 58 21.78 -3.61 7.66
C HIS A 58 20.60 -4.59 7.79
N GLY A 59 20.85 -5.86 8.10
CA GLY A 59 19.81 -6.87 8.23
C GLY A 59 18.80 -6.57 9.35
N PRO A 60 19.23 -6.41 10.60
CA PRO A 60 18.34 -6.03 11.70
C PRO A 60 17.57 -4.74 11.47
N SER A 61 18.18 -3.71 10.87
CA SER A 61 17.48 -2.48 10.49
C SER A 61 16.32 -2.75 9.55
N ARG A 62 16.52 -3.61 8.54
CA ARG A 62 15.46 -3.92 7.57
C ARG A 62 14.30 -4.69 8.21
N VAL A 63 14.61 -5.63 9.10
CA VAL A 63 13.57 -6.39 9.83
C VAL A 63 12.78 -5.47 10.74
N LEU A 64 13.44 -4.64 11.54
CA LEU A 64 12.76 -3.67 12.41
C LEU A 64 11.88 -2.70 11.60
N GLY A 65 12.45 -2.13 10.55
CA GLY A 65 11.71 -1.22 9.68
C GLY A 65 10.50 -1.88 9.02
N GLY A 66 10.60 -3.13 8.57
CA GLY A 66 9.50 -3.90 8.02
C GLY A 66 8.40 -4.17 9.05
N LEU A 67 8.77 -4.57 10.27
CA LEU A 67 7.85 -4.77 11.38
C LEU A 67 7.05 -3.49 11.69
N VAL A 68 7.74 -2.38 11.82
CA VAL A 68 7.10 -1.09 12.13
C VAL A 68 6.22 -0.61 10.98
N PHE A 69 6.67 -0.77 9.72
CA PHE A 69 5.89 -0.40 8.54
C PHE A 69 4.60 -1.22 8.39
N SER A 70 4.56 -2.46 8.92
CA SER A 70 3.37 -3.32 8.84
C SER A 70 2.11 -2.68 9.45
N LEU A 71 2.26 -1.70 10.36
CA LEU A 71 1.16 -0.90 10.88
C LEU A 71 0.28 -0.34 9.75
N GLY A 72 0.89 0.16 8.67
CA GLY A 72 0.14 0.72 7.54
C GLY A 72 -0.79 -0.31 6.89
N LEU A 73 -0.29 -1.51 6.61
CA LEU A 73 -1.10 -2.58 6.02
C LEU A 73 -2.14 -3.12 6.99
N ILE A 74 -1.79 -3.27 8.27
CA ILE A 74 -2.74 -3.69 9.32
C ILE A 74 -3.93 -2.73 9.37
N LEU A 75 -3.68 -1.42 9.38
CA LEU A 75 -4.75 -0.41 9.38
C LEU A 75 -5.61 -0.48 8.11
N VAL A 76 -5.00 -0.71 6.94
CA VAL A 76 -5.73 -0.88 5.67
C VAL A 76 -6.67 -2.08 5.74
N VAL A 77 -6.16 -3.23 6.18
CA VAL A 77 -6.94 -4.48 6.22
C VAL A 77 -8.05 -4.40 7.28
N ILE A 78 -7.73 -3.97 8.50
CA ILE A 78 -8.73 -3.86 9.59
C ILE A 78 -9.77 -2.77 9.29
N GLY A 79 -9.34 -1.64 8.71
CA GLY A 79 -10.22 -0.53 8.35
C GLY A 79 -10.99 -0.75 7.05
N GLY A 80 -10.77 -1.85 6.34
CA GLY A 80 -11.42 -2.13 5.05
C GLY A 80 -11.13 -1.07 3.99
N ALA A 81 -9.97 -0.41 4.06
CA ALA A 81 -9.61 0.66 3.13
C ALA A 81 -9.12 0.12 1.78
N GLU A 82 -9.33 0.91 0.72
CA GLU A 82 -9.04 0.50 -0.66
C GLU A 82 -7.61 0.87 -1.06
N LEU A 83 -6.72 -0.12 -1.05
CA LEU A 83 -5.32 0.03 -1.41
C LEU A 83 -5.06 -0.50 -2.83
N PHE A 84 -4.40 0.30 -3.68
CA PHE A 84 -4.15 -0.03 -5.08
C PHE A 84 -3.43 -1.38 -5.27
N THR A 85 -2.45 -1.67 -4.44
CA THR A 85 -1.71 -2.93 -4.49
C THR A 85 -2.59 -4.16 -4.24
N GLY A 86 -3.56 -4.09 -3.32
CA GLY A 86 -4.55 -5.14 -3.12
C GLY A 86 -5.60 -5.18 -4.23
N ASN A 87 -6.00 -4.01 -4.76
CA ASN A 87 -6.96 -3.93 -5.85
C ASN A 87 -6.40 -4.42 -7.21
N ALA A 88 -5.08 -4.68 -7.31
CA ALA A 88 -4.52 -5.40 -8.43
C ALA A 88 -5.18 -6.79 -8.62
N LEU A 89 -5.64 -7.43 -7.55
CA LEU A 89 -6.33 -8.73 -7.58
C LEU A 89 -7.69 -8.70 -8.31
N ILE A 90 -8.28 -7.53 -8.55
CA ILE A 90 -9.50 -7.39 -9.39
C ILE A 90 -9.26 -7.96 -10.80
N VAL A 91 -8.00 -8.04 -11.24
CA VAL A 91 -7.65 -8.66 -12.51
C VAL A 91 -8.15 -10.11 -12.63
N MET A 92 -8.25 -10.84 -11.54
CA MET A 92 -8.77 -12.22 -11.54
C MET A 92 -10.23 -12.23 -12.02
N ALA A 93 -11.09 -11.41 -11.41
CA ALA A 93 -12.49 -11.26 -11.82
C ALA A 93 -12.65 -10.66 -13.23
N TRP A 94 -11.68 -9.84 -13.66
CA TRP A 94 -11.66 -9.30 -15.03
C TRP A 94 -11.32 -10.38 -16.07
N VAL A 95 -10.33 -11.23 -15.82
CA VAL A 95 -9.95 -12.35 -16.70
C VAL A 95 -11.10 -13.33 -16.82
N ASP A 96 -11.81 -13.61 -15.73
CA ASP A 96 -13.02 -14.45 -15.69
C ASP A 96 -14.29 -13.73 -16.22
N ARG A 97 -14.13 -12.52 -16.80
CA ARG A 97 -15.20 -11.74 -17.42
C ARG A 97 -16.33 -11.32 -16.46
N GLN A 98 -16.13 -11.38 -15.17
CA GLN A 98 -17.09 -10.91 -14.16
C GLN A 98 -17.04 -9.39 -13.98
N VAL A 99 -15.93 -8.75 -14.35
CA VAL A 99 -15.72 -7.29 -14.29
C VAL A 99 -15.37 -6.76 -15.67
N SER A 100 -16.03 -5.68 -16.09
CA SER A 100 -15.73 -5.03 -17.37
C SER A 100 -14.42 -4.22 -17.28
N THR A 101 -13.72 -4.06 -18.41
CA THR A 101 -12.51 -3.23 -18.50
C THR A 101 -12.72 -1.79 -18.00
N PRO A 102 -13.81 -1.09 -18.36
CA PRO A 102 -14.06 0.25 -17.81
C PRO A 102 -14.22 0.27 -16.30
N ALA A 103 -14.85 -0.75 -15.69
CA ALA A 103 -15.01 -0.85 -14.24
C ALA A 103 -13.68 -1.11 -13.55
N LEU A 104 -12.83 -1.98 -14.09
CA LEU A 104 -11.47 -2.23 -13.61
C LEU A 104 -10.64 -0.94 -13.65
N LEU A 105 -10.59 -0.26 -14.79
CA LEU A 105 -9.80 0.97 -14.95
C LEU A 105 -10.32 2.10 -14.08
N ARG A 106 -11.64 2.25 -13.93
CA ARG A 106 -12.25 3.20 -13.01
C ARG A 106 -11.78 2.95 -11.57
N ASN A 107 -11.84 1.69 -11.11
CA ASN A 107 -11.40 1.34 -9.77
C ASN A 107 -9.91 1.66 -9.59
N TRP A 108 -9.06 1.15 -10.47
CA TRP A 108 -7.61 1.33 -10.37
C TRP A 108 -7.20 2.81 -10.39
N THR A 109 -7.73 3.60 -11.33
CA THR A 109 -7.41 5.03 -11.43
C THR A 109 -7.86 5.79 -10.18
N THR A 110 -9.11 5.54 -9.73
CA THR A 110 -9.65 6.21 -8.54
C THR A 110 -8.84 5.86 -7.29
N VAL A 111 -8.53 4.58 -7.11
CA VAL A 111 -7.80 4.12 -5.93
C VAL A 111 -6.35 4.62 -5.95
N TRP A 112 -5.68 4.60 -7.11
CA TRP A 112 -4.32 5.11 -7.23
C TRP A 112 -4.24 6.60 -6.89
N ILE A 113 -5.14 7.43 -7.43
CA ILE A 113 -5.20 8.87 -7.14
C ILE A 113 -5.56 9.11 -5.67
N GLY A 114 -6.53 8.37 -5.14
CA GLY A 114 -6.93 8.48 -3.73
C GLY A 114 -5.81 8.11 -2.76
N ASN A 115 -5.08 7.03 -3.03
CA ASN A 115 -3.93 6.63 -2.20
C ASN A 115 -2.84 7.71 -2.23
N LEU A 116 -2.54 8.28 -3.41
CA LEU A 116 -1.58 9.38 -3.53
C LEU A 116 -2.05 10.59 -2.72
N ALA A 117 -3.31 11.00 -2.85
CA ALA A 117 -3.86 12.14 -2.12
C ALA A 117 -3.79 11.92 -0.59
N GLY A 118 -4.18 10.73 -0.10
CA GLY A 118 -4.11 10.39 1.32
C GLY A 118 -2.68 10.43 1.86
N ALA A 119 -1.73 9.88 1.11
CA ALA A 119 -0.32 9.91 1.49
C ALA A 119 0.24 11.34 1.52
N LEU A 120 -0.10 12.16 0.53
CA LEU A 120 0.32 13.57 0.47
C LEU A 120 -0.28 14.40 1.62
N LEU A 121 -1.52 14.15 2.02
CA LEU A 121 -2.14 14.83 3.17
C LEU A 121 -1.37 14.56 4.46
N ILE A 122 -1.01 13.32 4.74
CA ILE A 122 -0.21 12.97 5.92
C ILE A 122 1.20 13.54 5.83
N ALA A 123 1.85 13.46 4.66
CA ALA A 123 3.16 14.05 4.46
C ALA A 123 3.14 15.57 4.67
N ALA A 124 2.11 16.25 4.15
CA ALA A 124 1.91 17.69 4.37
C ALA A 124 1.67 18.01 5.85
N ALA A 125 0.88 17.21 6.57
CA ALA A 125 0.67 17.40 8.00
C ALA A 125 1.98 17.25 8.79
N ILE A 126 2.77 16.21 8.51
CA ILE A 126 4.08 15.99 9.15
C ILE A 126 5.05 17.15 8.84
N SER A 127 5.03 17.69 7.62
CA SER A 127 5.89 18.79 7.23
C SER A 127 5.66 20.09 8.02
N GLN A 128 4.50 20.24 8.65
CA GLN A 128 4.18 21.37 9.54
C GLN A 128 4.67 21.16 10.98
N THR A 129 5.29 20.04 11.27
CA THR A 129 5.81 19.73 12.61
C THR A 129 7.33 19.92 12.67
N SER A 130 7.86 20.07 13.88
CA SER A 130 9.31 20.15 14.14
C SER A 130 10.05 18.84 13.79
N LEU A 131 9.36 17.73 13.55
CA LEU A 131 9.97 16.47 13.14
C LEU A 131 10.80 16.62 11.85
N ILE A 132 10.32 17.45 10.90
CA ILE A 132 10.96 17.57 9.58
C ILE A 132 12.33 18.29 9.67
N THR A 133 12.54 19.14 10.66
CA THR A 133 13.80 19.88 10.84
C THR A 133 14.90 19.10 11.56
N GLY A 134 14.59 17.91 12.07
CA GLY A 134 15.50 17.03 12.81
C GLY A 134 16.01 15.85 11.99
N GLY A 135 16.49 14.85 12.70
CA GLY A 135 17.01 13.60 12.14
C GLY A 135 15.99 12.84 11.28
N PHE A 136 14.69 12.96 11.58
CA PHE A 136 13.61 12.39 10.79
C PHE A 136 13.61 12.92 9.35
N GLY A 137 13.65 14.25 9.17
CA GLY A 137 13.69 14.87 7.84
C GLY A 137 14.95 14.49 7.06
N THR A 138 16.11 14.47 7.72
CA THR A 138 17.36 14.02 7.10
C THR A 138 17.27 12.56 6.64
N THR A 139 16.70 11.68 7.47
CA THR A 139 16.50 10.27 7.14
C THR A 139 15.53 10.10 5.97
N ALA A 140 14.42 10.86 5.96
CA ALA A 140 13.45 10.86 4.87
C ALA A 140 14.09 11.29 3.54
N ALA A 141 14.85 12.40 3.54
CA ALA A 141 15.55 12.90 2.37
C ALA A 141 16.57 11.88 1.82
N LYS A 142 17.36 11.26 2.71
CA LYS A 142 18.33 10.22 2.32
C LYS A 142 17.66 9.01 1.65
N ILE A 143 16.54 8.54 2.21
CA ILE A 143 15.80 7.40 1.65
C ILE A 143 15.17 7.78 0.31
N ALA A 144 14.58 8.97 0.20
CA ALA A 144 14.01 9.45 -1.05
C ALA A 144 15.07 9.57 -2.15
N ALA A 145 16.21 10.20 -1.86
CA ALA A 145 17.32 10.31 -2.80
C ALA A 145 17.82 8.93 -3.28
N GLY A 146 17.94 7.97 -2.36
CA GLY A 146 18.34 6.60 -2.71
C GLY A 146 17.33 5.90 -3.63
N LYS A 147 16.02 6.15 -3.45
CA LYS A 147 14.99 5.60 -4.36
C LYS A 147 15.01 6.27 -5.73
N MET A 148 15.24 7.58 -5.79
CA MET A 148 15.30 8.34 -7.05
C MET A 148 16.55 8.01 -7.89
N ALA A 149 17.61 7.51 -7.26
CA ALA A 149 18.85 7.11 -7.93
C ALA A 149 18.78 5.71 -8.58
N LEU A 150 17.70 4.96 -8.37
CA LEU A 150 17.55 3.63 -8.97
C LEU A 150 17.31 3.70 -10.47
N ALA A 151 17.87 2.73 -11.22
CA ALA A 151 17.60 2.59 -12.65
C ALA A 151 16.11 2.22 -12.89
N PRO A 152 15.49 2.68 -14.00
CA PRO A 152 14.08 2.42 -14.27
C PRO A 152 13.69 0.94 -14.25
N LEU A 153 14.53 0.05 -14.78
CA LEU A 153 14.29 -1.40 -14.76
C LEU A 153 14.31 -1.95 -13.33
N ASP A 154 15.23 -1.48 -12.49
CA ASP A 154 15.32 -1.89 -11.08
C ASP A 154 14.05 -1.46 -10.32
N ILE A 155 13.58 -0.22 -10.53
CA ILE A 155 12.32 0.27 -9.96
C ILE A 155 11.15 -0.62 -10.39
N PHE A 156 11.06 -0.93 -11.68
CA PHE A 156 9.96 -1.71 -12.24
C PHE A 156 9.91 -3.14 -11.67
N VAL A 157 11.06 -3.83 -11.65
CA VAL A 157 11.14 -5.19 -11.10
C VAL A 157 10.82 -5.21 -9.60
N ARG A 158 11.37 -4.26 -8.82
CA ARG A 158 11.05 -4.13 -7.39
C ARG A 158 9.57 -3.84 -7.15
N ALA A 159 8.93 -3.04 -8.00
CA ALA A 159 7.50 -2.76 -7.90
C ALA A 159 6.66 -4.03 -8.11
N ILE A 160 6.99 -4.86 -9.10
CA ILE A 160 6.32 -6.15 -9.34
C ILE A 160 6.48 -7.07 -8.13
N LEU A 161 7.70 -7.25 -7.63
CA LEU A 161 7.97 -8.12 -6.47
C LEU A 161 7.27 -7.63 -5.20
N CYS A 162 7.28 -6.32 -4.96
CA CYS A 162 6.58 -5.72 -3.84
C CYS A 162 5.07 -5.96 -3.93
N ASN A 163 4.47 -5.72 -5.12
CA ASN A 163 3.03 -5.93 -5.28
C ASN A 163 2.64 -7.41 -5.16
N ALA A 164 3.47 -8.33 -5.65
CA ALA A 164 3.25 -9.77 -5.48
C ALA A 164 3.18 -10.15 -3.99
N LEU A 165 4.11 -9.64 -3.18
CA LEU A 165 4.10 -9.89 -1.72
C LEU A 165 2.85 -9.31 -1.04
N VAL A 166 2.39 -8.12 -1.46
CA VAL A 166 1.16 -7.53 -0.91
C VAL A 166 -0.06 -8.35 -1.31
N CYS A 167 -0.16 -8.78 -2.57
CA CYS A 167 -1.25 -9.65 -3.03
C CYS A 167 -1.30 -11.00 -2.29
N LEU A 168 -0.15 -11.52 -1.88
CA LEU A 168 -0.07 -12.76 -1.09
C LEU A 168 -0.42 -12.54 0.40
N ALA A 169 -0.33 -11.32 0.90
CA ALA A 169 -0.62 -10.97 2.29
C ALA A 169 -2.09 -10.58 2.54
N VAL A 170 -2.84 -10.30 1.49
CA VAL A 170 -4.25 -9.87 1.50
C VAL A 170 -5.15 -11.02 1.04
#